data_3a0e1d8460cd41ca819710da3b2c02ad
#
_entry.id   3a0e1d8460cd41ca819710da3b2c02ad
#
_cell.length_a   1.000
_cell.length_b   1.000
_cell.length_c   1.000
_cell.angle_alpha   90.00
_cell.angle_beta   90.00
_cell.angle_gamma   90.00
#
_symmetry.space_group_name_H-M   'P 1'
#
loop_
_entity.id
_entity.type
_entity.pdbx_description
1 polymer ?
#
loop_
_entity_poly.entity_id
_entity_poly.type
_entity_poly.pdbx_seq_one_letter_code
_entity_poly.pdbx_strand_id
1 'polypeptide(L)'
;MASIREKIEREVVGWEGVEERPHRFGGVEFRVRGHEIGHLHGSRLADLPFPVRMRKELVAAGKARLHHVLPETGWVSYPIRGEEDVEGALELFRLNYERLTARGENRSETVVEGS
;
A
#
# COMPACT_ATOMS: atom_id res chain seq x y z
N MET A 1 -2.66 -20.19 14.90
CA MET A 1 -3.44 -19.09 14.32
C MET A 1 -2.54 -18.17 13.57
N ALA A 2 -3.04 -17.61 12.46
CA ALA A 2 -2.23 -16.70 11.66
C ALA A 2 -2.07 -15.37 12.38
N SER A 3 -0.88 -14.80 12.29
CA SER A 3 -0.63 -13.47 12.82
C SER A 3 -1.31 -12.45 11.91
N ILE A 4 -1.42 -11.21 12.39
CA ILE A 4 -1.97 -10.13 11.59
C ILE A 4 -1.14 -9.95 10.33
N ARG A 5 0.20 -9.99 10.46
CA ARG A 5 1.07 -9.90 9.30
C ARG A 5 0.76 -10.98 8.28
N GLU A 6 0.62 -12.22 8.75
CA GLU A 6 0.35 -13.33 7.84
C GLU A 6 -0.98 -13.18 7.12
N LYS A 7 -1.98 -12.65 7.83
CA LYS A 7 -3.28 -12.43 7.21
C LYS A 7 -3.20 -11.43 6.09
N ILE A 8 -2.49 -10.34 6.31
CA ILE A 8 -2.34 -9.31 5.29
C ILE A 8 -1.51 -9.85 4.13
N GLU A 9 -0.39 -10.53 4.43
CA GLU A 9 0.44 -11.12 3.40
C GLU A 9 -0.36 -12.05 2.49
N ARG A 10 -1.14 -12.93 3.11
CA ARG A 10 -1.89 -13.92 2.34
C ARG A 10 -2.87 -13.26 1.40
N GLU A 11 -3.54 -12.22 1.87
CA GLU A 11 -4.50 -11.52 1.02
C GLU A 11 -3.80 -10.81 -0.13
N VAL A 12 -2.75 -10.05 0.18
CA VAL A 12 -2.11 -9.19 -0.81
C VAL A 12 -1.40 -10.00 -1.87
N VAL A 13 -0.68 -11.07 -1.49
CA VAL A 13 0.00 -11.88 -2.50
C VAL A 13 -0.97 -12.66 -3.36
N GLY A 14 -2.23 -12.77 -2.95
CA GLY A 14 -3.24 -13.41 -3.77
C GLY A 14 -3.72 -12.53 -4.93
N TRP A 15 -3.42 -11.25 -4.92
CA TRP A 15 -3.82 -10.37 -6.01
C TRP A 15 -2.90 -10.58 -7.20
N GLU A 16 -3.45 -10.48 -8.40
CA GLU A 16 -2.71 -10.80 -9.61
C GLU A 16 -1.49 -9.92 -9.78
N GLY A 17 -0.35 -10.56 -10.03
CA GLY A 17 0.89 -9.84 -10.33
C GLY A 17 1.67 -9.34 -9.13
N VAL A 18 1.18 -9.58 -7.92
CA VAL A 18 1.88 -9.11 -6.73
C VAL A 18 3.05 -10.02 -6.41
N GLU A 19 4.20 -9.40 -6.15
CA GLU A 19 5.40 -10.07 -5.68
C GLU A 19 5.68 -9.62 -4.27
N GLU A 20 6.13 -10.55 -3.45
CA GLU A 20 6.51 -10.26 -2.08
C GLU A 20 8.03 -10.35 -1.97
N ARG A 21 8.64 -9.37 -1.29
CA ARG A 21 10.08 -9.35 -1.10
C ARG A 21 10.42 -8.99 0.33
N PRO A 22 11.59 -9.45 0.82
CA PRO A 22 12.02 -9.03 2.15
C PRO A 22 12.26 -7.53 2.18
N HIS A 23 11.92 -6.93 3.30
CA HIS A 23 12.19 -5.52 3.54
C HIS A 23 13.10 -5.44 4.76
N ARG A 24 13.67 -4.26 4.99
CA ARG A 24 14.64 -4.08 6.06
C ARG A 24 14.07 -4.51 7.41
N PHE A 25 14.96 -5.00 8.28
CA PHE A 25 14.60 -5.28 9.67
C PHE A 25 13.47 -6.28 9.81
N GLY A 26 13.47 -7.27 8.93
CA GLY A 26 12.47 -8.34 9.02
C GLY A 26 11.12 -8.00 8.47
N GLY A 27 10.97 -6.83 7.83
CA GLY A 27 9.72 -6.47 7.21
C GLY A 27 9.51 -7.18 5.88
N VAL A 28 8.38 -6.91 5.26
CA VAL A 28 8.04 -7.48 3.97
C VAL A 28 7.43 -6.38 3.10
N GLU A 29 7.85 -6.34 1.84
CA GLU A 29 7.27 -5.37 0.90
C GLU A 29 6.57 -6.10 -0.23
N PHE A 30 5.53 -5.45 -0.76
CA PHE A 30 4.74 -5.99 -1.87
C PHE A 30 4.92 -5.08 -3.07
N ARG A 31 5.09 -5.69 -4.24
CA ARG A 31 5.34 -4.95 -5.47
C ARG A 31 4.42 -5.47 -6.56
N VAL A 32 4.08 -4.60 -7.50
CA VAL A 32 3.34 -4.97 -8.70
C VAL A 32 3.87 -4.13 -9.86
N ARG A 33 4.16 -4.80 -10.97
CA ARG A 33 4.65 -4.12 -12.18
C ARG A 33 5.88 -3.27 -11.90
N GLY A 34 6.74 -3.75 -11.01
CA GLY A 34 7.98 -3.05 -10.69
C GLY A 34 7.84 -1.90 -9.72
N HIS A 35 6.64 -1.65 -9.21
CA HIS A 35 6.41 -0.56 -8.26
C HIS A 35 6.03 -1.11 -6.90
N GLU A 36 6.47 -0.43 -5.86
CA GLU A 36 6.12 -0.84 -4.51
C GLU A 36 4.69 -0.45 -4.20
N ILE A 37 3.89 -1.41 -3.72
CA ILE A 37 2.54 -1.15 -3.23
C ILE A 37 2.61 -0.62 -1.80
N GLY A 38 3.52 -1.19 -1.02
CA GLY A 38 3.70 -0.83 0.37
C GLY A 38 4.45 -1.92 1.09
N HIS A 39 4.74 -1.69 2.37
CA HIS A 39 5.45 -2.70 3.15
C HIS A 39 4.92 -2.74 4.57
N LEU A 40 5.18 -3.85 5.23
CA LEU A 40 4.79 -4.10 6.61
C LEU A 40 6.01 -4.16 7.50
N HIS A 41 5.92 -3.52 8.64
CA HIS A 41 6.89 -3.68 9.73
C HIS A 41 6.24 -4.61 10.75
N GLY A 42 6.42 -5.92 10.53
CA GLY A 42 5.78 -6.91 11.37
C GLY A 42 4.28 -6.81 11.29
N SER A 43 3.61 -6.92 12.44
CA SER A 43 2.15 -6.85 12.53
C SER A 43 1.66 -5.50 13.03
N ARG A 44 2.53 -4.50 13.09
CA ARG A 44 2.21 -3.27 13.81
C ARG A 44 2.08 -2.04 12.94
N LEU A 45 2.66 -2.03 11.75
CA LEU A 45 2.73 -0.80 10.98
C LEU A 45 2.80 -1.13 9.50
N ALA A 46 2.00 -0.44 8.72
CA ALA A 46 2.09 -0.49 7.26
C ALA A 46 2.46 0.89 6.76
N ASP A 47 3.37 0.93 5.79
CA ASP A 47 3.75 2.16 5.11
C ASP A 47 3.48 1.97 3.63
N LEU A 48 2.86 2.97 3.00
CA LEU A 48 2.48 2.88 1.60
C LEU A 48 2.78 4.20 0.88
N PRO A 49 3.32 4.13 -0.35
CA PRO A 49 3.60 5.34 -1.12
C PRO A 49 2.42 5.69 -2.02
N PHE A 50 1.89 6.89 -1.85
CA PHE A 50 0.82 7.40 -2.68
C PHE A 50 1.27 8.72 -3.32
N PRO A 51 0.60 9.18 -4.37
CA PRO A 51 0.78 10.57 -4.80
C PRO A 51 0.39 11.51 -3.66
N VAL A 52 1.04 12.66 -3.58
CA VAL A 52 0.80 13.58 -2.48
C VAL A 52 -0.67 13.96 -2.37
N ARG A 53 -1.34 14.14 -3.50
CA ARG A 53 -2.76 14.47 -3.48
C ARG A 53 -3.58 13.40 -2.76
N MET A 54 -3.31 12.14 -3.06
CA MET A 54 -4.03 11.05 -2.40
C MET A 54 -3.68 10.98 -0.93
N ARG A 55 -2.41 11.20 -0.59
CA ARG A 55 -2.02 11.23 0.82
C ARG A 55 -2.84 12.27 1.58
N LYS A 56 -2.97 13.46 1.01
CA LYS A 56 -3.74 14.51 1.68
C LYS A 56 -5.19 14.08 1.92
N GLU A 57 -5.79 13.44 0.93
CA GLU A 57 -7.17 12.97 1.07
C GLU A 57 -7.29 11.87 2.11
N LEU A 58 -6.35 10.93 2.11
CA LEU A 58 -6.40 9.81 3.04
C LEU A 58 -6.18 10.28 4.47
N VAL A 59 -5.26 11.20 4.67
CA VAL A 59 -4.99 11.73 6.01
C VAL A 59 -6.18 12.56 6.50
N ALA A 60 -6.74 13.39 5.62
CA ALA A 60 -7.90 14.21 5.99
C ALA A 60 -9.11 13.34 6.33
N ALA A 61 -9.26 12.20 5.67
CA ALA A 61 -10.37 11.28 5.95
C ALA A 61 -10.11 10.38 7.15
N GLY A 62 -8.95 10.50 7.78
CA GLY A 62 -8.61 9.68 8.94
C GLY A 62 -8.27 8.25 8.60
N LYS A 63 -8.00 7.94 7.33
CA LYS A 63 -7.71 6.57 6.91
C LYS A 63 -6.24 6.20 7.01
N ALA A 64 -5.38 7.19 7.15
CA ALA A 64 -3.94 6.97 7.27
C ALA A 64 -3.34 8.18 7.98
N ARG A 65 -2.05 8.05 8.34
CA ARG A 65 -1.31 9.13 8.99
C ARG A 65 -0.15 9.54 8.12
N LEU A 66 0.35 10.75 8.36
CA LEU A 66 1.59 11.18 7.73
C LEU A 66 2.72 10.24 8.13
N HIS A 67 3.63 10.01 7.19
CA HIS A 67 4.78 9.15 7.48
C HIS A 67 5.64 9.82 8.55
N HIS A 68 6.08 9.03 9.53
CA HIS A 68 6.75 9.59 10.71
C HIS A 68 8.13 10.18 10.37
N VAL A 69 8.75 9.73 9.28
CA VAL A 69 10.05 10.23 8.87
C VAL A 69 9.94 11.14 7.65
N LEU A 70 8.98 10.86 6.77
CA LEU A 70 8.85 11.57 5.49
C LEU A 70 7.46 12.19 5.36
N PRO A 71 7.09 13.11 6.28
CA PRO A 71 5.70 13.60 6.30
C PRO A 71 5.32 14.44 5.09
N GLU A 72 6.30 14.97 4.35
CA GLU A 72 6.02 15.82 3.20
C GLU A 72 5.96 15.06 1.89
N THR A 73 6.23 13.77 1.93
CA THR A 73 6.15 12.93 0.74
C THR A 73 4.75 12.34 0.63
N GLY A 74 4.55 11.53 -0.41
CA GLY A 74 3.29 10.81 -0.56
C GLY A 74 3.17 9.60 0.34
N TRP A 75 4.21 9.22 1.06
CA TRP A 75 4.16 8.08 1.97
C TRP A 75 3.19 8.33 3.11
N VAL A 76 2.42 7.30 3.43
CA VAL A 76 1.53 7.33 4.60
C VAL A 76 1.89 6.16 5.50
N SER A 77 1.54 6.31 6.78
CA SER A 77 1.71 5.25 7.77
C SER A 77 0.33 4.85 8.29
N TYR A 78 0.18 3.57 8.55
CA TYR A 78 -1.05 3.03 9.09
C TYR A 78 -0.69 2.11 10.26
N PRO A 79 -0.85 2.60 11.49
CA PRO A 79 -0.57 1.76 12.66
C PRO A 79 -1.61 0.66 12.77
N ILE A 80 -1.15 -0.54 13.05
CA ILE A 80 -2.03 -1.70 13.21
C ILE A 80 -1.98 -2.09 14.68
N ARG A 81 -3.07 -1.83 15.40
CA ARG A 81 -3.11 -2.06 16.83
C ARG A 81 -3.74 -3.40 17.18
N GLY A 82 -4.53 -3.96 16.26
CA GLY A 82 -5.17 -5.23 16.48
C GLY A 82 -5.95 -5.64 15.25
N GLU A 83 -6.72 -6.72 15.41
CA GLU A 83 -7.49 -7.28 14.29
C GLU A 83 -8.44 -6.25 13.69
N GLU A 84 -8.92 -5.33 14.50
CA GLU A 84 -9.86 -4.32 14.03
C GLU A 84 -9.25 -3.41 12.97
N ASP A 85 -7.92 -3.36 12.87
CA ASP A 85 -7.25 -2.51 11.91
C ASP A 85 -6.86 -3.23 10.63
N VAL A 86 -7.08 -4.55 10.55
CA VAL A 86 -6.65 -5.31 9.38
C VAL A 86 -7.37 -4.85 8.12
N GLU A 87 -8.67 -4.63 8.21
CA GLU A 87 -9.46 -4.22 7.05
C GLU A 87 -9.00 -2.87 6.52
N GLY A 88 -8.72 -1.92 7.42
CA GLY A 88 -8.24 -0.63 6.99
C GLY A 88 -6.89 -0.71 6.29
N ALA A 89 -6.00 -1.56 6.79
CA ALA A 89 -4.71 -1.79 6.14
C ALA A 89 -4.92 -2.39 4.75
N LEU A 90 -5.79 -3.39 4.65
CA LEU A 90 -6.05 -4.02 3.35
C LEU A 90 -6.67 -3.06 2.36
N GLU A 91 -7.54 -2.17 2.83
CA GLU A 91 -8.10 -1.15 1.97
C GLU A 91 -7.03 -0.27 1.35
N LEU A 92 -6.05 0.13 2.15
CA LEU A 92 -4.97 0.97 1.64
C LEU A 92 -4.11 0.22 0.63
N PHE A 93 -3.76 -1.02 0.95
CA PHE A 93 -3.00 -1.83 0.00
C PHE A 93 -3.78 -2.02 -1.29
N ARG A 94 -5.08 -2.29 -1.19
CA ARG A 94 -5.90 -2.51 -2.39
C ARG A 94 -6.03 -1.24 -3.21
N LEU A 95 -6.24 -0.12 -2.54
CA LEU A 95 -6.34 1.17 -3.23
C LEU A 95 -5.08 1.45 -4.02
N ASN A 96 -3.91 1.23 -3.42
CA ASN A 96 -2.66 1.49 -4.11
C ASN A 96 -2.38 0.46 -5.20
N TYR A 97 -2.75 -0.79 -4.96
CA TYR A 97 -2.63 -1.83 -5.97
C TYR A 97 -3.45 -1.46 -7.21
N GLU A 98 -4.70 -1.04 -6.99
CA GLU A 98 -5.57 -0.68 -8.10
C GLU A 98 -5.06 0.55 -8.83
N ARG A 99 -4.55 1.51 -8.09
CA ARG A 99 -3.95 2.69 -8.71
C ARG A 99 -2.78 2.31 -9.62
N LEU A 100 -1.91 1.44 -9.12
CA LEU A 100 -0.72 1.07 -9.87
C LEU A 100 -1.06 0.24 -11.10
N THR A 101 -2.03 -0.66 -10.99
CA THR A 101 -2.42 -1.49 -12.13
C THR A 101 -3.28 -0.72 -13.13
N ALA A 102 -4.23 0.07 -12.64
CA ALA A 102 -5.05 0.89 -13.52
C ALA A 102 -4.22 1.94 -14.24
N ARG A 103 -3.22 2.48 -13.53
CA ARG A 103 -2.34 3.47 -14.11
C ARG A 103 -1.59 2.93 -15.30
N GLY A 104 -1.16 1.65 -15.23
CA GLY A 104 -0.53 1.02 -16.37
C GLY A 104 -1.45 0.92 -17.55
N GLU A 105 -2.70 0.54 -17.29
CA GLU A 105 -3.70 0.45 -18.33
C GLU A 105 -4.07 1.82 -18.86
N ASN A 106 -4.26 2.77 -17.96
CA ASN A 106 -4.61 4.13 -18.33
C ASN A 106 -3.54 4.78 -19.16
N ARG A 107 -2.29 4.45 -18.89
CA ARG A 107 -1.20 5.00 -19.67
C ARG A 107 -1.31 4.60 -21.11
N SER A 108 -1.68 3.34 -21.36
CA SER A 108 -1.91 2.88 -22.73
C SER A 108 -3.05 3.65 -23.37
N GLU A 109 -4.13 3.81 -22.64
CA GLU A 109 -5.30 4.53 -23.17
C GLU A 109 -4.96 5.98 -23.44
N THR A 110 -4.21 6.59 -22.54
CA THR A 110 -3.84 7.98 -22.69
C THR A 110 -3.05 8.19 -23.97
N VAL A 111 -2.11 7.29 -24.22
CA VAL A 111 -1.35 7.37 -25.45
C VAL A 111 -2.27 7.26 -26.66
N VAL A 112 -3.22 6.34 -26.60
CA VAL A 112 -4.16 6.16 -27.70
C VAL A 112 -5.01 7.40 -27.90
N GLU A 113 -5.36 8.06 -26.84
CA GLU A 113 -6.21 9.26 -26.94
C GLU A 113 -5.44 10.46 -27.49
N GLY A 114 -4.23 10.29 -27.84
CA GLY A 114 -3.50 11.34 -28.49
C GLY A 114 -2.96 12.35 -27.53
N SER A 115 -3.03 11.99 -26.36
CA SER A 115 -2.54 12.85 -25.32
C SER A 115 -1.13 13.15 -25.57
#